data_465bc986a96c8ef58ae6c1e2c6965a83
#
_entry.id   465bc986a96c8ef58ae6c1e2c6965a83
#
_cell.length_a   1.000
_cell.length_b   1.000
_cell.length_c   1.000
_cell.angle_alpha   90.00
_cell.angle_beta   90.00
_cell.angle_gamma   90.00
#
_symmetry.space_group_name_H-M   'P 1'
#
loop_
_entity.id
_entity.type
_entity.pdbx_description
1 polymer ?
#
loop_
_entity_poly.entity_id
_entity_poly.type
_entity_poly.pdbx_seq_one_letter_code
_entity_poly.pdbx_strand_id
1 'polypeptide(L)'
;MKKNTCLFVFLLIMIFCLADNIKTIAQQYVDYDHERTIEFPDIPGYKTLKCDFHMHTVFSDGHVWPDIRVEEALKDGLDAIAISDHLEYQPYKEDIPHPDRNRSYMIALEAAEDTDIVVINGVEITRDMPPGHLNAIFVKDANKLLVDSVSEVLREAKRQGAFTFWNHPQWIAHKKDGIAELTDMHIKFIKEGLIQGIEIVNWTSYSNEALQIAIDNNLAIIGSSDIHGLIETDFEIQDGEHRPVTLVFAGEKTKEAIKEGLENRRTAVWFKNTLTGNQRYIVPLIEESIVVKNTKVLESYTGKSLVVSILIENISDMDYILENKKDFSLHSHADILIAKAHRITNIQVRTLEELSNFNLRFKVLNAYTAPDAHPEITLNIDVDWD
;
A
#
# COMPACT_ATOMS: atom_id res chain seq x y z
N MET A 1 -28.91 -59.51 -24.53
CA MET A 1 -27.66 -59.17 -23.79
C MET A 1 -26.92 -57.91 -24.27
N LYS A 2 -27.23 -57.30 -25.44
CA LYS A 2 -26.53 -56.11 -25.94
C LYS A 2 -27.03 -54.72 -25.41
N LYS A 3 -28.22 -54.64 -24.79
CA LYS A 3 -28.77 -53.37 -24.27
C LYS A 3 -28.22 -52.93 -22.90
N ASN A 4 -27.76 -53.89 -22.06
CA ASN A 4 -27.28 -53.57 -20.73
C ASN A 4 -25.83 -53.09 -20.71
N THR A 5 -25.03 -53.44 -21.71
CA THR A 5 -23.61 -53.04 -21.80
C THR A 5 -23.49 -51.53 -22.16
N CYS A 6 -24.39 -51.01 -23.01
CA CYS A 6 -24.37 -49.60 -23.40
C CYS A 6 -24.77 -48.66 -22.24
N LEU A 7 -25.71 -49.10 -21.39
CA LEU A 7 -26.11 -48.33 -20.23
C LEU A 7 -25.04 -48.26 -19.14
N PHE A 8 -24.25 -49.34 -18.99
CA PHE A 8 -23.18 -49.45 -18.03
C PHE A 8 -21.95 -48.56 -18.45
N VAL A 9 -21.65 -48.51 -19.75
CA VAL A 9 -20.61 -47.63 -20.29
C VAL A 9 -21.02 -46.16 -20.16
N PHE A 10 -22.27 -45.79 -20.41
CA PHE A 10 -22.76 -44.43 -20.25
C PHE A 10 -22.74 -43.96 -18.78
N LEU A 11 -23.08 -44.88 -17.84
CA LEU A 11 -23.05 -44.59 -16.41
C LEU A 11 -21.58 -44.38 -15.90
N LEU A 12 -20.62 -45.21 -16.42
CA LEU A 12 -19.21 -45.04 -16.10
C LEU A 12 -18.62 -43.75 -16.64
N ILE A 13 -18.98 -43.34 -17.87
CA ILE A 13 -18.54 -42.05 -18.44
C ILE A 13 -19.13 -40.86 -17.66
N MET A 14 -20.39 -40.96 -17.23
CA MET A 14 -21.03 -39.92 -16.41
C MET A 14 -20.38 -39.80 -15.01
N ILE A 15 -19.99 -40.92 -14.40
CA ILE A 15 -19.27 -40.94 -13.11
C ILE A 15 -17.85 -40.37 -13.27
N PHE A 16 -17.17 -40.62 -14.38
CA PHE A 16 -15.84 -40.07 -14.67
C PHE A 16 -15.90 -38.53 -14.89
N CYS A 17 -16.89 -38.06 -15.67
CA CYS A 17 -17.10 -36.61 -15.87
C CYS A 17 -17.53 -35.89 -14.58
N LEU A 18 -18.27 -36.56 -13.68
CA LEU A 18 -18.61 -36.02 -12.36
C LEU A 18 -17.39 -36.00 -11.42
N ALA A 19 -16.52 -37.02 -11.48
CA ALA A 19 -15.31 -37.07 -10.68
C ALA A 19 -14.27 -36.02 -11.11
N ASP A 20 -14.15 -35.73 -12.41
CA ASP A 20 -13.28 -34.67 -12.92
C ASP A 20 -13.83 -33.26 -12.56
N ASN A 21 -15.14 -33.06 -12.62
CA ASN A 21 -15.76 -31.81 -12.14
C ASN A 21 -15.63 -31.62 -10.63
N ILE A 22 -15.74 -32.72 -9.83
CA ILE A 22 -15.52 -32.65 -8.38
C ILE A 22 -14.05 -32.36 -8.07
N LYS A 23 -13.10 -32.92 -8.81
CA LYS A 23 -11.69 -32.59 -8.68
C LYS A 23 -11.40 -31.12 -9.03
N THR A 24 -12.02 -30.60 -10.10
CA THR A 24 -11.88 -29.18 -10.49
C THR A 24 -12.47 -28.25 -9.44
N ILE A 25 -13.64 -28.60 -8.87
CA ILE A 25 -14.26 -27.83 -7.78
C ILE A 25 -13.42 -27.95 -6.50
N ALA A 26 -12.93 -29.15 -6.15
CA ALA A 26 -12.07 -29.35 -4.98
C ALA A 26 -10.71 -28.64 -5.14
N GLN A 27 -10.15 -28.59 -6.36
CA GLN A 27 -8.92 -27.87 -6.64
C GLN A 27 -9.12 -26.35 -6.60
N GLN A 28 -10.30 -25.87 -6.95
CA GLN A 28 -10.67 -24.47 -6.80
C GLN A 28 -10.87 -24.06 -5.32
N TYR A 29 -11.24 -25.01 -4.45
CA TYR A 29 -11.42 -24.77 -2.99
C TYR A 29 -10.16 -25.01 -2.16
N VAL A 30 -9.09 -25.58 -2.70
CA VAL A 30 -7.84 -25.87 -1.97
C VAL A 30 -6.75 -24.81 -2.18
N ASP A 31 -6.97 -23.85 -3.08
CA ASP A 31 -6.01 -22.78 -3.39
C ASP A 31 -6.19 -21.52 -2.52
N TYR A 32 -6.87 -21.65 -1.37
CA TYR A 32 -7.13 -20.54 -0.43
C TYR A 32 -6.03 -20.27 0.60
N ASP A 33 -4.91 -20.98 0.51
CA ASP A 33 -3.79 -20.82 1.45
C ASP A 33 -2.56 -20.16 0.78
N HIS A 34 -2.80 -19.26 -0.17
CA HIS A 34 -1.72 -18.40 -0.65
C HIS A 34 -1.56 -17.24 0.34
N GLU A 35 -0.54 -17.35 1.16
CA GLU A 35 0.03 -16.19 1.85
C GLU A 35 0.29 -15.12 0.79
N ARG A 36 -0.49 -14.06 0.82
CA ARG A 36 -0.30 -12.92 -0.06
C ARG A 36 0.80 -12.06 0.52
N THR A 37 1.99 -12.20 0.01
CA THR A 37 3.09 -11.31 0.37
C THR A 37 3.08 -10.09 -0.54
N ILE A 38 2.89 -8.90 0.03
CA ILE A 38 3.04 -7.64 -0.70
C ILE A 38 4.51 -7.41 -1.00
N GLU A 39 4.86 -7.28 -2.28
CA GLU A 39 6.23 -7.17 -2.76
C GLU A 39 6.51 -5.81 -3.41
N PHE A 40 7.48 -5.10 -2.84
CA PHE A 40 8.12 -3.92 -3.42
C PHE A 40 9.63 -4.00 -3.17
N PRO A 41 10.48 -3.63 -4.14
CA PRO A 41 11.92 -3.61 -3.93
C PRO A 41 12.34 -2.53 -2.93
N ASP A 42 13.49 -2.73 -2.33
CA ASP A 42 14.17 -1.68 -1.58
C ASP A 42 14.66 -0.59 -2.54
N ILE A 43 14.79 0.63 -2.06
CA ILE A 43 15.38 1.74 -2.82
C ILE A 43 16.79 2.04 -2.32
N PRO A 44 17.65 2.70 -3.11
CA PRO A 44 19.01 3.02 -2.69
C PRO A 44 19.06 3.73 -1.32
N GLY A 45 19.66 3.04 -0.35
CA GLY A 45 19.84 3.52 1.02
C GLY A 45 18.69 3.28 1.99
N TYR A 46 17.57 2.66 1.55
CA TYR A 46 16.42 2.40 2.40
C TYR A 46 15.75 1.06 2.10
N LYS A 47 15.23 0.44 3.15
CA LYS A 47 14.24 -0.62 3.07
C LYS A 47 12.87 -0.02 2.74
N THR A 48 12.10 -0.70 1.91
CA THR A 48 10.70 -0.35 1.60
C THR A 48 9.78 -1.16 2.51
N LEU A 49 9.38 -0.58 3.63
CA LEU A 49 8.55 -1.24 4.62
C LEU A 49 7.06 -0.98 4.37
N LYS A 50 6.27 -2.05 4.34
CA LYS A 50 4.82 -2.05 4.11
C LYS A 50 4.12 -1.93 5.45
N CYS A 51 3.37 -0.85 5.66
CA CYS A 51 2.80 -0.50 6.95
C CYS A 51 1.31 -0.14 6.85
N ASP A 52 0.56 -0.45 7.92
CA ASP A 52 -0.79 0.04 8.14
C ASP A 52 -0.89 0.64 9.55
N PHE A 53 -1.21 1.93 9.64
CA PHE A 53 -1.13 2.69 10.89
C PHE A 53 -2.48 3.08 11.49
N HIS A 54 -3.59 2.56 10.91
CA HIS A 54 -4.93 2.86 11.38
C HIS A 54 -5.82 1.62 11.32
N MET A 55 -6.11 1.04 12.47
CA MET A 55 -6.99 -0.13 12.60
C MET A 55 -7.62 -0.22 13.98
N HIS A 56 -8.81 -0.79 14.03
CA HIS A 56 -9.63 -0.92 15.22
C HIS A 56 -9.82 -2.37 15.65
N THR A 57 -10.08 -2.56 16.94
CA THR A 57 -10.35 -3.85 17.56
C THR A 57 -11.61 -3.79 18.42
N VAL A 58 -12.01 -4.89 19.03
CA VAL A 58 -13.11 -4.94 20.00
C VAL A 58 -12.88 -4.06 21.24
N PHE A 59 -11.69 -3.47 21.38
CA PHE A 59 -11.37 -2.51 22.45
C PHE A 59 -11.84 -1.09 22.11
N SER A 60 -12.31 -0.84 20.90
CA SER A 60 -13.10 0.32 20.53
C SER A 60 -14.38 -0.16 19.82
N ASP A 61 -14.57 0.14 18.56
CA ASP A 61 -15.74 -0.24 17.75
C ASP A 61 -15.42 -1.24 16.63
N GLY A 62 -14.19 -1.75 16.58
CA GLY A 62 -13.83 -2.87 15.72
C GLY A 62 -14.49 -4.19 16.16
N HIS A 63 -14.53 -5.16 15.27
CA HIS A 63 -15.27 -6.42 15.47
C HIS A 63 -14.36 -7.63 15.73
N VAL A 64 -13.03 -7.43 15.75
CA VAL A 64 -12.06 -8.52 15.91
C VAL A 64 -11.09 -8.25 17.06
N TRP A 65 -10.50 -9.33 17.56
CA TRP A 65 -9.48 -9.24 18.60
C TRP A 65 -8.14 -8.76 18.04
N PRO A 66 -7.28 -8.15 18.88
CA PRO A 66 -5.99 -7.60 18.43
C PRO A 66 -5.03 -8.62 17.81
N ASP A 67 -5.05 -9.88 18.23
CA ASP A 67 -4.26 -10.97 17.67
C ASP A 67 -4.66 -11.27 16.21
N ILE A 68 -5.94 -11.17 15.88
CA ILE A 68 -6.42 -11.29 14.49
C ILE A 68 -5.82 -10.20 13.60
N ARG A 69 -5.64 -8.97 14.10
CA ARG A 69 -4.96 -7.90 13.35
C ARG A 69 -3.52 -8.25 12.99
N VAL A 70 -2.83 -8.93 13.90
CA VAL A 70 -1.47 -9.45 13.66
C VAL A 70 -1.48 -10.56 12.61
N GLU A 71 -2.41 -11.52 12.71
CA GLU A 71 -2.55 -12.60 11.73
C GLU A 71 -2.87 -12.07 10.32
N GLU A 72 -3.80 -11.13 10.20
CA GLU A 72 -4.15 -10.48 8.92
C GLU A 72 -2.95 -9.73 8.32
N ALA A 73 -2.18 -9.04 9.15
CA ALA A 73 -1.00 -8.31 8.71
C ALA A 73 0.12 -9.23 8.24
N LEU A 74 0.33 -10.36 8.92
CA LEU A 74 1.28 -11.40 8.52
C LEU A 74 0.88 -12.05 7.19
N LYS A 75 -0.40 -12.38 7.00
CA LYS A 75 -0.92 -12.92 5.75
C LYS A 75 -0.73 -11.96 4.57
N ASP A 76 -0.91 -10.66 4.79
CA ASP A 76 -0.68 -9.64 3.77
C ASP A 76 0.80 -9.28 3.58
N GLY A 77 1.70 -9.85 4.37
CA GLY A 77 3.14 -9.56 4.30
C GLY A 77 3.50 -8.14 4.72
N LEU A 78 2.74 -7.54 5.65
CA LEU A 78 3.08 -6.25 6.22
C LEU A 78 4.32 -6.33 7.13
N ASP A 79 5.10 -5.27 7.15
CA ASP A 79 6.28 -5.13 8.02
C ASP A 79 5.94 -4.49 9.36
N ALA A 80 4.91 -3.62 9.40
CA ALA A 80 4.49 -2.98 10.64
C ALA A 80 3.00 -2.63 10.64
N ILE A 81 2.41 -2.69 11.84
CA ILE A 81 1.05 -2.22 12.11
C ILE A 81 1.00 -1.34 13.34
N ALA A 82 0.05 -0.40 13.40
CA ALA A 82 -0.30 0.29 14.62
C ALA A 82 -1.71 -0.10 15.06
N ILE A 83 -1.85 -0.59 16.29
CA ILE A 83 -3.16 -0.75 16.92
C ILE A 83 -3.58 0.63 17.41
N SER A 84 -4.67 1.16 16.85
CA SER A 84 -5.07 2.57 17.05
C SER A 84 -6.54 2.72 17.44
N ASP A 85 -7.02 1.86 18.32
CA ASP A 85 -8.38 1.93 18.87
C ASP A 85 -8.76 3.34 19.31
N HIS A 86 -10.02 3.72 19.18
CA HIS A 86 -10.56 4.99 19.68
C HIS A 86 -10.23 5.21 21.14
N LEU A 87 -9.64 6.34 21.44
CA LEU A 87 -9.24 6.71 22.81
C LEU A 87 -10.46 6.92 23.71
N GLU A 88 -11.50 7.60 23.20
CA GLU A 88 -12.67 8.01 23.94
C GLU A 88 -13.91 7.18 23.67
N TYR A 89 -14.03 6.61 22.48
CA TYR A 89 -15.21 5.89 22.03
C TYR A 89 -15.05 4.38 22.23
N GLN A 90 -15.81 3.82 23.17
CA GLN A 90 -15.77 2.39 23.54
C GLN A 90 -17.19 1.85 23.69
N PRO A 91 -17.85 1.51 22.57
CA PRO A 91 -19.23 1.05 22.59
C PRO A 91 -19.43 -0.29 23.31
N TYR A 92 -18.39 -1.14 23.37
CA TYR A 92 -18.46 -2.48 24.01
C TYR A 92 -18.00 -2.52 25.45
N LYS A 93 -17.79 -1.38 26.12
CA LYS A 93 -17.22 -1.30 27.48
C LYS A 93 -18.01 -2.05 28.55
N GLU A 94 -19.31 -2.30 28.35
CA GLU A 94 -20.14 -3.05 29.28
C GLU A 94 -19.92 -4.57 29.14
N ASP A 95 -19.62 -5.05 27.93
CA ASP A 95 -19.38 -6.45 27.63
C ASP A 95 -17.90 -6.81 27.71
N ILE A 96 -17.04 -5.88 27.32
CA ILE A 96 -15.56 -6.01 27.34
C ILE A 96 -14.98 -4.87 28.19
N PRO A 97 -15.04 -4.95 29.53
CA PRO A 97 -14.51 -3.90 30.39
C PRO A 97 -12.98 -3.84 30.32
N HIS A 98 -12.45 -2.73 29.83
CA HIS A 98 -10.99 -2.52 29.68
C HIS A 98 -10.62 -1.05 29.93
N PRO A 99 -10.39 -0.66 31.17
CA PRO A 99 -10.04 0.73 31.48
C PRO A 99 -8.65 1.12 30.95
N ASP A 100 -7.76 0.16 30.70
CA ASP A 100 -6.40 0.40 30.20
C ASP A 100 -6.40 0.52 28.67
N ARG A 101 -6.08 1.72 28.16
CA ARG A 101 -6.01 2.04 26.73
C ARG A 101 -4.82 1.44 26.01
N ASN A 102 -3.87 0.83 26.74
CA ASN A 102 -2.78 0.09 26.14
C ASN A 102 -3.12 -1.41 25.93
N ARG A 103 -4.29 -1.88 26.40
CA ARG A 103 -4.57 -3.32 26.47
C ARG A 103 -4.60 -3.99 25.11
N SER A 104 -5.22 -3.38 24.10
CA SER A 104 -5.26 -3.93 22.74
C SER A 104 -3.87 -4.06 22.12
N TYR A 105 -3.05 -3.01 22.26
CA TYR A 105 -1.65 -3.07 21.85
C TYR A 105 -0.87 -4.19 22.55
N MET A 106 -1.07 -4.38 23.86
CA MET A 106 -0.35 -5.44 24.62
C MET A 106 -0.72 -6.84 24.12
N ILE A 107 -2.00 -7.08 23.76
CA ILE A 107 -2.43 -8.37 23.18
C ILE A 107 -1.82 -8.57 21.80
N ALA A 108 -1.85 -7.56 20.94
CA ALA A 108 -1.24 -7.64 19.61
C ALA A 108 0.29 -7.84 19.72
N LEU A 109 0.94 -7.18 20.65
CA LEU A 109 2.39 -7.34 20.88
C LEU A 109 2.74 -8.76 21.33
N GLU A 110 1.95 -9.36 22.22
CA GLU A 110 2.10 -10.76 22.65
C GLU A 110 1.89 -11.72 21.47
N ALA A 111 0.86 -11.50 20.63
CA ALA A 111 0.61 -12.31 19.45
C ALA A 111 1.73 -12.23 18.41
N ALA A 112 2.49 -11.14 18.40
CA ALA A 112 3.61 -10.92 17.48
C ALA A 112 4.97 -11.41 18.02
N GLU A 113 5.07 -11.97 19.22
CA GLU A 113 6.34 -12.25 19.93
C GLU A 113 7.29 -13.14 19.12
N ASP A 114 6.76 -14.15 18.44
CA ASP A 114 7.56 -15.10 17.64
C ASP A 114 7.57 -14.76 16.12
N THR A 115 7.21 -13.54 15.75
CA THR A 115 7.16 -13.06 14.37
C THR A 115 8.13 -11.90 14.15
N ASP A 116 8.28 -11.50 12.90
CA ASP A 116 9.13 -10.36 12.54
C ASP A 116 8.34 -9.07 12.27
N ILE A 117 7.02 -9.07 12.52
CA ILE A 117 6.17 -7.89 12.36
C ILE A 117 6.38 -6.88 13.50
N VAL A 118 6.45 -5.61 13.16
CA VAL A 118 6.59 -4.53 14.13
C VAL A 118 5.21 -4.03 14.56
N VAL A 119 4.81 -4.32 15.81
CA VAL A 119 3.55 -3.81 16.39
C VAL A 119 3.81 -2.51 17.13
N ILE A 120 3.05 -1.45 16.79
CA ILE A 120 3.21 -0.10 17.32
C ILE A 120 2.00 0.24 18.19
N ASN A 121 2.26 0.82 19.37
CA ASN A 121 1.21 1.35 20.24
C ASN A 121 0.67 2.66 19.66
N GLY A 122 -0.63 2.74 19.46
CA GLY A 122 -1.32 3.91 18.96
C GLY A 122 -2.70 4.07 19.57
N VAL A 123 -3.30 5.20 19.32
CA VAL A 123 -4.70 5.49 19.61
C VAL A 123 -5.27 6.44 18.56
N GLU A 124 -6.54 6.32 18.29
CA GLU A 124 -7.28 7.36 17.58
C GLU A 124 -7.94 8.32 18.57
N ILE A 125 -7.47 9.55 18.57
CA ILE A 125 -8.03 10.68 19.33
C ILE A 125 -9.31 11.10 18.63
N THR A 126 -10.46 10.77 19.20
CA THR A 126 -11.78 10.92 18.61
C THR A 126 -12.40 12.25 19.02
N ARG A 127 -12.50 13.20 18.09
CA ARG A 127 -13.06 14.53 18.32
C ARG A 127 -13.97 14.94 17.16
N ASP A 128 -14.95 15.79 17.46
CA ASP A 128 -15.71 16.49 16.43
C ASP A 128 -14.82 17.45 15.64
N MET A 129 -15.24 17.75 14.41
CA MET A 129 -14.57 18.80 13.61
C MET A 129 -14.89 20.22 14.14
N PRO A 130 -13.88 21.08 14.30
CA PRO A 130 -12.45 20.84 14.24
C PRO A 130 -11.85 20.29 15.54
N PRO A 131 -10.77 19.49 15.56
CA PRO A 131 -9.94 19.12 14.42
C PRO A 131 -10.39 17.84 13.71
N GLY A 132 -11.41 17.10 14.19
CA GLY A 132 -11.74 15.76 13.76
C GLY A 132 -10.87 14.72 14.42
N HIS A 133 -10.81 13.54 13.82
CA HIS A 133 -10.04 12.42 14.34
C HIS A 133 -8.55 12.54 13.99
N LEU A 134 -7.71 12.09 14.92
CA LEU A 134 -6.26 12.15 14.80
C LEU A 134 -5.64 10.87 15.37
N ASN A 135 -4.79 10.19 14.63
CA ASN A 135 -3.99 9.11 15.21
C ASN A 135 -2.74 9.68 15.89
N ALA A 136 -2.43 9.10 17.05
CA ALA A 136 -1.15 9.24 17.72
C ALA A 136 -0.52 7.85 17.85
N ILE A 137 0.56 7.59 17.12
CA ILE A 137 1.29 6.31 17.13
C ILE A 137 2.66 6.45 17.78
N PHE A 138 3.28 5.36 18.22
CA PHE A 138 4.47 5.32 19.08
C PHE A 138 4.23 5.92 20.47
N VAL A 139 3.01 5.80 20.95
CA VAL A 139 2.63 6.22 22.31
C VAL A 139 3.28 5.29 23.34
N LYS A 140 3.75 5.85 24.46
CA LYS A 140 4.32 5.05 25.57
C LYS A 140 3.24 4.59 26.56
N ASP A 141 2.25 5.45 26.79
CA ASP A 141 1.14 5.21 27.71
C ASP A 141 -0.10 5.96 27.21
N ALA A 142 -0.98 5.25 26.57
CA ALA A 142 -2.22 5.78 25.98
C ALA A 142 -3.17 6.35 27.06
N ASN A 143 -3.15 5.84 28.30
CA ASN A 143 -3.99 6.33 29.37
C ASN A 143 -3.74 7.81 29.72
N LYS A 144 -2.51 8.30 29.51
CA LYS A 144 -2.16 9.72 29.75
C LYS A 144 -2.73 10.66 28.70
N LEU A 145 -3.25 10.12 27.60
CA LEU A 145 -3.93 10.90 26.56
C LEU A 145 -5.42 11.14 26.89
N LEU A 146 -5.97 10.46 27.89
CA LEU A 146 -7.36 10.64 28.35
C LEU A 146 -7.54 11.97 29.08
N VAL A 147 -7.51 13.06 28.32
CA VAL A 147 -7.76 14.42 28.81
C VAL A 147 -8.76 15.14 27.89
N ASP A 148 -9.54 16.08 28.43
CA ASP A 148 -10.64 16.70 27.69
C ASP A 148 -10.18 17.61 26.55
N SER A 149 -9.10 18.35 26.78
CA SER A 149 -8.58 19.32 25.81
C SER A 149 -7.78 18.64 24.70
N VAL A 150 -8.23 18.73 23.46
CA VAL A 150 -7.48 18.19 22.30
C VAL A 150 -6.06 18.75 22.21
N SER A 151 -5.86 20.05 22.57
CA SER A 151 -4.52 20.66 22.60
C SER A 151 -3.61 20.00 23.65
N GLU A 152 -4.17 19.58 24.79
CA GLU A 152 -3.42 18.89 25.84
C GLU A 152 -3.13 17.44 25.46
N VAL A 153 -4.10 16.73 24.83
CA VAL A 153 -3.89 15.39 24.27
C VAL A 153 -2.69 15.40 23.32
N LEU A 154 -2.70 16.32 22.33
CA LEU A 154 -1.63 16.38 21.32
C LEU A 154 -0.27 16.81 21.92
N ARG A 155 -0.25 17.69 22.92
CA ARG A 155 1.00 18.03 23.64
C ARG A 155 1.51 16.85 24.43
N GLU A 156 0.63 16.09 25.09
CA GLU A 156 1.03 14.88 25.79
C GLU A 156 1.54 13.82 24.81
N ALA A 157 0.89 13.59 23.68
CA ALA A 157 1.37 12.70 22.62
C ALA A 157 2.78 13.12 22.16
N LYS A 158 2.99 14.40 21.88
CA LYS A 158 4.30 14.95 21.53
C LYS A 158 5.35 14.75 22.64
N ARG A 159 4.95 14.95 23.92
CA ARG A 159 5.85 14.75 25.09
C ARG A 159 6.29 13.29 25.19
N GLN A 160 5.44 12.35 24.83
CA GLN A 160 5.76 10.93 24.76
C GLN A 160 6.62 10.59 23.53
N GLY A 161 6.75 11.50 22.59
CA GLY A 161 7.43 11.32 21.31
C GLY A 161 6.57 10.59 20.28
N ALA A 162 5.26 10.64 20.37
CA ALA A 162 4.36 10.08 19.37
C ALA A 162 4.47 10.84 18.03
N PHE A 163 4.22 10.13 16.95
CA PHE A 163 3.94 10.70 15.64
C PHE A 163 2.43 10.82 15.51
N THR A 164 1.94 12.01 15.12
CA THR A 164 0.50 12.30 15.01
C THR A 164 0.12 12.67 13.59
N PHE A 165 -1.02 12.16 13.13
CA PHE A 165 -1.54 12.48 11.80
C PHE A 165 -3.06 12.65 11.81
N TRP A 166 -3.56 13.43 10.87
CA TRP A 166 -4.97 13.71 10.70
C TRP A 166 -5.63 12.61 9.87
N ASN A 167 -6.69 11.98 10.42
CA ASN A 167 -7.39 10.85 9.84
C ASN A 167 -8.49 11.32 8.89
N HIS A 168 -8.73 10.54 7.83
CA HIS A 168 -9.86 10.63 6.89
C HIS A 168 -10.45 12.06 6.74
N PRO A 169 -9.64 13.06 6.33
CA PRO A 169 -10.05 14.47 6.30
C PRO A 169 -11.24 14.74 5.38
N GLN A 170 -11.53 13.84 4.44
CA GLN A 170 -12.66 13.88 3.51
C GLN A 170 -13.91 13.15 4.04
N TRP A 171 -13.90 12.61 5.28
CA TRP A 171 -15.02 11.86 5.79
C TRP A 171 -16.30 12.68 5.87
N ILE A 172 -17.36 12.19 5.21
CA ILE A 172 -18.63 12.93 5.04
C ILE A 172 -19.39 13.21 6.36
N ALA A 173 -19.12 12.44 7.43
CA ALA A 173 -19.67 12.72 8.74
C ALA A 173 -19.07 14.00 9.36
N HIS A 174 -17.82 14.28 9.08
CA HIS A 174 -17.11 15.49 9.53
C HIS A 174 -17.25 16.64 8.52
N LYS A 175 -17.22 16.32 7.23
CA LYS A 175 -17.24 17.31 6.13
C LYS A 175 -18.23 16.84 5.07
N LYS A 176 -19.43 17.40 5.04
CA LYS A 176 -20.58 16.94 4.23
C LYS A 176 -20.32 16.92 2.73
N ASP A 177 -19.44 17.76 2.22
CA ASP A 177 -19.04 17.82 0.81
C ASP A 177 -17.93 16.82 0.46
N GLY A 178 -17.33 16.15 1.45
CA GLY A 178 -16.23 15.20 1.26
C GLY A 178 -14.91 15.84 0.82
N ILE A 179 -14.77 17.18 0.96
CA ILE A 179 -13.58 17.91 0.53
C ILE A 179 -12.71 18.24 1.75
N ALA A 180 -11.50 17.71 1.79
CA ALA A 180 -10.55 18.00 2.88
C ALA A 180 -10.15 19.49 2.87
N GLU A 181 -10.27 20.14 4.03
CA GLU A 181 -9.96 21.57 4.19
C GLU A 181 -9.39 21.87 5.58
N LEU A 182 -8.28 22.61 5.63
CA LEU A 182 -7.67 23.04 6.88
C LEU A 182 -8.53 24.10 7.60
N THR A 183 -8.73 23.91 8.89
CA THR A 183 -9.24 24.95 9.78
C THR A 183 -8.09 25.68 10.46
N ASP A 184 -8.38 26.83 11.11
CA ASP A 184 -7.39 27.57 11.91
C ASP A 184 -6.75 26.70 12.99
N MET A 185 -7.50 25.72 13.53
CA MET A 185 -6.99 24.76 14.53
C MET A 185 -5.95 23.83 13.93
N HIS A 186 -6.19 23.26 12.74
CA HIS A 186 -5.23 22.44 12.03
C HIS A 186 -3.96 23.23 11.71
N ILE A 187 -4.09 24.44 11.17
CA ILE A 187 -2.96 25.32 10.85
C ILE A 187 -2.12 25.59 12.10
N LYS A 188 -2.76 25.86 13.23
CA LYS A 188 -2.06 26.04 14.51
C LYS A 188 -1.31 24.77 14.94
N PHE A 189 -1.97 23.61 14.91
CA PHE A 189 -1.38 22.35 15.35
C PHE A 189 -0.22 21.90 14.44
N ILE A 190 -0.33 22.11 13.13
CA ILE A 190 0.76 21.88 12.18
C ILE A 190 1.96 22.78 12.51
N LYS A 191 1.74 24.09 12.71
CA LYS A 191 2.81 25.05 13.07
C LYS A 191 3.49 24.73 14.41
N GLU A 192 2.73 24.18 15.37
CA GLU A 192 3.27 23.73 16.67
C GLU A 192 3.95 22.34 16.57
N GLY A 193 3.90 21.68 15.41
CA GLY A 193 4.39 20.33 15.19
C GLY A 193 3.63 19.30 16.03
N LEU A 194 2.32 19.50 16.18
CA LEU A 194 1.39 18.60 16.85
C LEU A 194 0.61 17.73 15.86
N ILE A 195 0.64 18.08 14.57
CA ILE A 195 0.20 17.26 13.44
C ILE A 195 1.37 17.19 12.47
N GLN A 196 1.81 15.99 12.13
CA GLN A 196 3.02 15.71 11.35
C GLN A 196 2.72 14.95 10.06
N GLY A 197 1.52 14.34 9.96
CA GLY A 197 1.06 13.60 8.80
C GLY A 197 -0.43 13.82 8.55
N ILE A 198 -0.91 13.29 7.43
CA ILE A 198 -2.31 13.30 7.02
C ILE A 198 -2.63 12.07 6.18
N GLU A 199 -3.79 11.47 6.37
CA GLU A 199 -4.28 10.42 5.49
C GLU A 199 -4.74 11.01 4.16
N ILE A 200 -4.13 10.54 3.08
CA ILE A 200 -4.56 10.82 1.71
C ILE A 200 -5.43 9.69 1.17
N VAL A 201 -5.28 8.50 1.76
CA VAL A 201 -6.13 7.33 1.54
C VAL A 201 -6.56 6.80 2.90
N ASN A 202 -7.86 6.58 3.03
CA ASN A 202 -8.43 5.90 4.18
C ASN A 202 -9.52 4.94 3.66
N TRP A 203 -9.46 3.69 4.09
CA TRP A 203 -10.32 2.61 3.62
C TRP A 203 -10.33 2.54 2.08
N THR A 204 -11.44 2.86 1.41
CA THR A 204 -11.54 2.84 -0.06
C THR A 204 -11.54 4.22 -0.71
N SER A 205 -11.26 5.26 0.07
CA SER A 205 -11.39 6.66 -0.32
C SER A 205 -10.02 7.35 -0.45
N TYR A 206 -9.79 8.03 -1.57
CA TYR A 206 -8.60 8.85 -1.85
C TYR A 206 -8.98 10.33 -1.92
N SER A 207 -8.11 11.23 -1.43
CA SER A 207 -8.32 12.69 -1.48
C SER A 207 -7.13 13.44 -2.10
N ASN A 208 -7.39 14.09 -3.24
CA ASN A 208 -6.43 15.01 -3.87
C ASN A 208 -6.16 16.24 -3.00
N GLU A 209 -7.18 16.73 -2.30
CA GLU A 209 -7.08 17.89 -1.43
C GLU A 209 -6.18 17.58 -0.22
N ALA A 210 -6.32 16.39 0.37
CA ALA A 210 -5.44 15.93 1.44
C ALA A 210 -3.98 15.81 0.97
N LEU A 211 -3.75 15.32 -0.26
CA LEU A 211 -2.42 15.29 -0.86
C LEU A 211 -1.86 16.71 -1.04
N GLN A 212 -2.67 17.66 -1.54
CA GLN A 212 -2.23 19.05 -1.69
C GLN A 212 -1.91 19.68 -0.33
N ILE A 213 -2.76 19.44 0.70
CA ILE A 213 -2.51 19.89 2.07
C ILE A 213 -1.18 19.33 2.60
N ALA A 214 -0.90 18.05 2.35
CA ALA A 214 0.36 17.42 2.76
C ALA A 214 1.57 18.11 2.13
N ILE A 215 1.51 18.39 0.83
CA ILE A 215 2.58 19.06 0.07
C ILE A 215 2.80 20.48 0.60
N ASP A 216 1.74 21.27 0.71
CA ASP A 216 1.81 22.69 1.10
C ASP A 216 2.32 22.89 2.53
N ASN A 217 2.08 21.90 3.40
CA ASN A 217 2.43 21.97 4.82
C ASN A 217 3.58 21.04 5.21
N ASN A 218 4.22 20.37 4.25
CA ASN A 218 5.31 19.42 4.47
C ASN A 218 4.95 18.34 5.51
N LEU A 219 3.76 17.71 5.34
CA LEU A 219 3.30 16.60 6.15
C LEU A 219 3.67 15.26 5.50
N ALA A 220 3.84 14.22 6.33
CA ALA A 220 3.92 12.86 5.81
C ALA A 220 2.56 12.43 5.26
N ILE A 221 2.57 11.75 4.11
CA ILE A 221 1.35 11.15 3.54
C ILE A 221 1.17 9.75 4.10
N ILE A 222 -0.06 9.42 4.48
CA ILE A 222 -0.46 8.13 5.06
C ILE A 222 -1.59 7.55 4.22
N GLY A 223 -1.52 6.24 3.99
CA GLY A 223 -2.62 5.43 3.49
C GLY A 223 -2.85 4.29 4.47
N SER A 224 -4.06 4.14 4.95
CA SER A 224 -4.42 3.18 6.00
C SER A 224 -5.77 2.53 5.76
N SER A 225 -5.96 1.35 6.37
CA SER A 225 -7.18 0.59 6.18
C SER A 225 -8.36 1.15 6.97
N ASP A 226 -8.11 1.70 8.15
CA ASP A 226 -9.18 2.07 9.11
C ASP A 226 -10.16 0.90 9.35
N ILE A 227 -9.60 -0.30 9.38
CA ILE A 227 -10.37 -1.53 9.36
C ILE A 227 -11.06 -1.80 10.69
N HIS A 228 -12.35 -2.09 10.64
CA HIS A 228 -13.17 -2.46 11.78
C HIS A 228 -13.57 -3.94 11.76
N GLY A 229 -13.94 -4.48 10.59
CA GLY A 229 -14.22 -5.89 10.34
C GLY A 229 -12.97 -6.71 10.03
N LEU A 230 -13.13 -7.84 9.37
CA LEU A 230 -12.04 -8.62 8.80
C LEU A 230 -11.56 -7.96 7.49
N ILE A 231 -10.25 -7.96 7.25
CA ILE A 231 -9.67 -7.41 6.01
C ILE A 231 -10.28 -8.05 4.76
N GLU A 232 -10.46 -9.36 4.78
CA GLU A 232 -11.02 -10.12 3.65
C GLU A 232 -12.50 -9.85 3.37
N THR A 233 -13.23 -9.20 4.31
CA THR A 233 -14.63 -8.80 4.11
C THR A 233 -14.75 -7.39 3.52
N ASP A 234 -13.77 -6.52 3.75
CA ASP A 234 -13.78 -5.13 3.31
C ASP A 234 -12.98 -4.91 2.01
N PHE A 235 -12.03 -5.81 1.73
CA PHE A 235 -11.23 -5.81 0.51
C PHE A 235 -11.34 -7.17 -0.16
N GLU A 236 -11.72 -7.21 -1.45
CA GLU A 236 -11.87 -8.44 -2.24
C GLU A 236 -10.49 -9.02 -2.60
N ILE A 237 -9.76 -9.50 -1.57
CA ILE A 237 -8.38 -9.99 -1.68
C ILE A 237 -8.28 -11.11 -2.72
N GLN A 238 -9.31 -11.96 -2.85
CA GLN A 238 -9.39 -13.03 -3.84
C GLN A 238 -9.37 -12.52 -5.29
N ASP A 239 -9.88 -11.31 -5.52
CA ASP A 239 -9.89 -10.66 -6.82
C ASP A 239 -8.68 -9.74 -7.03
N GLY A 240 -7.71 -9.78 -6.11
CA GLY A 240 -6.47 -9.01 -6.18
C GLY A 240 -6.54 -7.63 -5.55
N GLU A 241 -7.62 -7.29 -4.84
CA GLU A 241 -7.66 -6.07 -4.03
C GLU A 241 -6.76 -6.19 -2.80
N HIS A 242 -6.42 -5.06 -2.24
CA HIS A 242 -5.60 -4.97 -1.03
C HIS A 242 -6.00 -3.76 -0.18
N ARG A 243 -5.69 -3.83 1.12
CA ARG A 243 -5.80 -2.65 1.99
C ARG A 243 -4.88 -1.53 1.49
N PRO A 244 -5.20 -0.26 1.74
CA PRO A 244 -4.22 0.81 1.55
C PRO A 244 -2.96 0.54 2.37
N VAL A 245 -1.79 0.78 1.77
CA VAL A 245 -0.49 0.55 2.40
C VAL A 245 0.31 1.83 2.40
N THR A 246 0.83 2.21 3.56
CA THR A 246 1.90 3.20 3.66
C THR A 246 3.23 2.50 3.48
N LEU A 247 3.93 2.80 2.39
CA LEU A 247 5.32 2.41 2.19
C LEU A 247 6.21 3.40 2.94
N VAL A 248 6.97 2.92 3.94
CA VAL A 248 7.92 3.71 4.71
C VAL A 248 9.34 3.36 4.27
N PHE A 249 10.10 4.37 3.82
CA PHE A 249 11.50 4.19 3.44
C PHE A 249 12.38 4.40 4.66
N ALA A 250 12.80 3.30 5.28
CA ALA A 250 13.53 3.26 6.55
C ALA A 250 14.90 2.60 6.40
N GLY A 251 15.83 2.91 7.29
CA GLY A 251 17.17 2.29 7.25
C GLY A 251 17.15 0.80 7.60
N GLU A 252 16.20 0.41 8.45
CA GLU A 252 16.02 -0.97 8.91
C GLU A 252 14.57 -1.19 9.37
N LYS A 253 14.19 -2.47 9.59
CA LYS A 253 12.84 -2.85 10.06
C LYS A 253 12.77 -2.81 11.59
N THR A 254 12.74 -1.58 12.14
CA THR A 254 12.59 -1.33 13.59
C THR A 254 11.60 -0.21 13.85
N LYS A 255 11.03 -0.15 15.07
CA LYS A 255 10.11 0.93 15.49
C LYS A 255 10.75 2.31 15.32
N GLU A 256 12.00 2.43 15.69
CA GLU A 256 12.78 3.67 15.66
C GLU A 256 13.03 4.14 14.22
N ALA A 257 13.39 3.22 13.32
CA ALA A 257 13.65 3.54 11.92
C ALA A 257 12.35 3.84 11.15
N ILE A 258 11.25 3.14 11.45
CA ILE A 258 9.92 3.44 10.89
C ILE A 258 9.48 4.85 11.33
N LYS A 259 9.60 5.15 12.63
CA LYS A 259 9.27 6.47 13.17
C LYS A 259 10.11 7.57 12.51
N GLU A 260 11.41 7.36 12.41
CA GLU A 260 12.33 8.30 11.75
C GLU A 260 11.97 8.49 10.28
N GLY A 261 11.53 7.43 9.58
CA GLY A 261 11.00 7.50 8.23
C GLY A 261 9.78 8.40 8.11
N LEU A 262 8.79 8.21 9.01
CA LEU A 262 7.59 9.04 9.08
C LEU A 262 7.91 10.51 9.41
N GLU A 263 8.74 10.78 10.42
CA GLU A 263 9.13 12.12 10.83
C GLU A 263 9.88 12.88 9.72
N ASN A 264 10.61 12.15 8.86
CA ASN A 264 11.30 12.71 7.70
C ASN A 264 10.48 12.67 6.40
N ARG A 265 9.18 12.32 6.44
CA ARG A 265 8.25 12.26 5.29
C ARG A 265 8.76 11.32 4.20
N ARG A 266 9.48 10.27 4.58
CA ARG A 266 9.94 9.21 3.68
C ARG A 266 8.83 8.17 3.55
N THR A 267 7.71 8.60 2.97
CA THR A 267 6.51 7.78 2.78
C THR A 267 5.99 7.85 1.35
N ALA A 268 5.38 6.78 0.92
CA ALA A 268 4.51 6.72 -0.25
C ALA A 268 3.26 5.91 0.12
N VAL A 269 2.19 6.09 -0.62
CA VAL A 269 0.95 5.35 -0.43
C VAL A 269 0.68 4.51 -1.67
N TRP A 270 0.55 3.21 -1.48
CA TRP A 270 0.05 2.30 -2.49
C TRP A 270 -1.40 1.95 -2.19
N PHE A 271 -2.28 2.23 -3.16
CA PHE A 271 -3.70 1.98 -3.05
C PHE A 271 -4.28 1.60 -4.41
N LYS A 272 -4.92 0.45 -4.48
CA LYS A 272 -5.35 -0.17 -5.74
C LYS A 272 -4.14 -0.22 -6.68
N ASN A 273 -4.28 0.19 -7.93
CA ASN A 273 -3.15 0.26 -8.85
C ASN A 273 -2.58 1.69 -8.96
N THR A 274 -2.43 2.39 -7.83
CA THR A 274 -1.95 3.78 -7.76
C THR A 274 -0.87 3.92 -6.70
N LEU A 275 0.24 4.60 -7.05
CA LEU A 275 1.33 4.95 -6.15
C LEU A 275 1.40 6.46 -6.01
N THR A 276 1.29 6.98 -4.78
CA THR A 276 1.38 8.42 -4.51
C THR A 276 2.52 8.70 -3.53
N GLY A 277 3.38 9.66 -3.84
CA GLY A 277 4.49 9.98 -2.95
C GLY A 277 5.42 11.06 -3.47
N ASN A 278 6.39 11.44 -2.64
CA ASN A 278 7.42 12.38 -3.05
C ASN A 278 8.29 11.76 -4.16
N GLN A 279 8.53 12.52 -5.23
CA GLN A 279 9.34 12.11 -6.38
C GLN A 279 10.68 11.49 -5.97
N ARG A 280 11.31 12.03 -4.92
CA ARG A 280 12.60 11.54 -4.41
C ARG A 280 12.58 10.05 -4.03
N TYR A 281 11.43 9.51 -3.65
CA TYR A 281 11.29 8.13 -3.18
C TYR A 281 10.57 7.24 -4.18
N ILE A 282 9.48 7.73 -4.81
CA ILE A 282 8.72 6.88 -5.72
C ILE A 282 9.40 6.67 -7.07
N VAL A 283 10.24 7.61 -7.55
CA VAL A 283 11.01 7.39 -8.79
C VAL A 283 12.00 6.24 -8.63
N PRO A 284 12.90 6.24 -7.63
CA PRO A 284 13.76 5.08 -7.39
C PRO A 284 12.97 3.78 -7.16
N LEU A 285 11.84 3.83 -6.44
CA LEU A 285 11.02 2.64 -6.22
C LEU A 285 10.51 2.03 -7.53
N ILE A 286 10.04 2.88 -8.45
CA ILE A 286 9.55 2.42 -9.76
C ILE A 286 10.73 1.91 -10.61
N GLU A 287 11.86 2.61 -10.61
CA GLU A 287 13.06 2.22 -11.36
C GLU A 287 13.61 0.87 -10.86
N GLU A 288 13.69 0.66 -9.55
CA GLU A 288 14.10 -0.63 -8.96
C GLU A 288 13.05 -1.74 -9.19
N SER A 289 11.76 -1.40 -9.36
CA SER A 289 10.71 -2.36 -9.68
C SER A 289 10.79 -2.88 -11.11
N ILE A 290 11.42 -2.12 -12.04
CA ILE A 290 11.47 -2.47 -13.47
C ILE A 290 12.89 -2.88 -13.85
N VAL A 291 13.15 -4.19 -13.82
CA VAL A 291 14.48 -4.75 -14.08
C VAL A 291 14.66 -5.05 -15.58
N VAL A 292 15.71 -4.50 -16.20
CA VAL A 292 16.11 -4.90 -17.55
C VAL A 292 16.79 -6.27 -17.48
N LYS A 293 16.15 -7.29 -18.06
CA LYS A 293 16.61 -8.70 -18.02
C LYS A 293 17.54 -9.06 -19.15
N ASN A 294 17.21 -8.57 -20.34
CA ASN A 294 17.96 -8.91 -21.56
C ASN A 294 17.70 -7.89 -22.65
N THR A 295 18.68 -7.69 -23.50
CA THR A 295 18.60 -6.94 -24.74
C THR A 295 19.03 -7.81 -25.91
N LYS A 296 18.40 -7.67 -27.05
CA LYS A 296 18.73 -8.39 -28.27
C LYS A 296 18.51 -7.53 -29.49
N VAL A 297 19.51 -7.47 -30.35
CA VAL A 297 19.38 -6.84 -31.65
C VAL A 297 18.61 -7.75 -32.60
N LEU A 298 17.57 -7.19 -33.24
CA LEU A 298 16.80 -7.87 -34.25
C LEU A 298 17.21 -7.34 -35.62
N GLU A 299 17.39 -8.23 -36.60
CA GLU A 299 17.67 -7.83 -37.97
C GLU A 299 16.54 -7.01 -38.56
N SER A 300 16.87 -5.83 -39.10
CA SER A 300 15.88 -5.00 -39.76
C SER A 300 15.60 -5.51 -41.18
N TYR A 301 14.33 -5.80 -41.49
CA TYR A 301 13.88 -6.23 -42.84
C TYR A 301 14.14 -5.20 -43.95
N THR A 302 14.39 -3.93 -43.60
CA THR A 302 14.52 -2.83 -44.58
C THR A 302 15.91 -2.24 -44.68
N GLY A 303 16.89 -2.70 -43.85
CA GLY A 303 18.26 -2.23 -43.88
C GLY A 303 18.50 -0.75 -43.49
N LYS A 304 17.45 -0.03 -43.03
CA LYS A 304 17.47 1.42 -42.76
C LYS A 304 17.29 1.76 -41.25
N SER A 305 16.85 0.82 -40.47
CA SER A 305 16.70 1.01 -39.01
C SER A 305 17.00 -0.29 -38.30
N LEU A 306 17.62 -0.18 -37.16
CA LEU A 306 17.89 -1.28 -36.25
C LEU A 306 16.73 -1.38 -35.25
N VAL A 307 16.45 -2.59 -34.78
CA VAL A 307 15.43 -2.82 -33.75
C VAL A 307 16.10 -3.53 -32.59
N VAL A 308 16.06 -2.92 -31.42
CA VAL A 308 16.51 -3.51 -30.16
C VAL A 308 15.29 -4.03 -29.39
N SER A 309 15.27 -5.32 -29.13
CA SER A 309 14.28 -5.96 -28.26
C SER A 309 14.82 -5.95 -26.82
N ILE A 310 14.05 -5.41 -25.91
CA ILE A 310 14.40 -5.21 -24.50
C ILE A 310 13.36 -5.94 -23.65
N LEU A 311 13.80 -6.93 -22.89
CA LEU A 311 12.96 -7.62 -21.93
C LEU A 311 13.08 -6.92 -20.57
N ILE A 312 12.00 -6.35 -20.10
CA ILE A 312 11.88 -5.81 -18.74
C ILE A 312 11.01 -6.72 -17.89
N GLU A 313 11.37 -6.91 -16.64
CA GLU A 313 10.57 -7.60 -15.63
C GLU A 313 10.13 -6.60 -14.58
N ASN A 314 8.83 -6.56 -14.29
CA ASN A 314 8.31 -5.85 -13.13
C ASN A 314 8.26 -6.83 -11.95
N ILE A 315 9.03 -6.55 -10.90
CA ILE A 315 9.17 -7.39 -9.71
C ILE A 315 8.32 -6.93 -8.52
N SER A 316 7.39 -5.98 -8.75
CA SER A 316 6.50 -5.44 -7.72
C SER A 316 5.05 -5.86 -7.94
N ASP A 317 4.22 -5.65 -6.93
CA ASP A 317 2.78 -5.94 -6.97
C ASP A 317 1.94 -4.90 -7.73
N MET A 318 2.55 -3.84 -8.21
CA MET A 318 1.86 -2.78 -8.93
C MET A 318 2.09 -2.88 -10.44
N ASP A 319 1.02 -2.84 -11.24
CA ASP A 319 1.17 -2.60 -12.69
C ASP A 319 1.62 -1.17 -12.93
N TYR A 320 2.63 -0.95 -13.78
CA TYR A 320 3.03 0.40 -14.18
C TYR A 320 2.52 0.73 -15.58
N ILE A 321 1.79 1.85 -15.70
CA ILE A 321 1.30 2.39 -16.96
C ILE A 321 2.30 3.44 -17.46
N LEU A 322 3.10 3.07 -18.45
CA LEU A 322 4.27 3.82 -18.91
C LEU A 322 3.98 4.52 -20.25
N GLU A 323 3.95 5.84 -20.25
CA GLU A 323 3.86 6.66 -21.45
C GLU A 323 5.26 7.00 -21.97
N ASN A 324 5.57 6.61 -23.21
CA ASN A 324 6.86 6.86 -23.86
C ASN A 324 7.11 8.37 -24.07
N LYS A 325 8.22 8.88 -23.60
CA LYS A 325 8.64 10.29 -23.80
C LYS A 325 9.18 10.58 -25.21
N LYS A 326 9.18 9.57 -26.08
CA LYS A 326 9.52 9.66 -27.52
C LYS A 326 10.99 9.99 -27.80
N ASP A 327 11.90 9.70 -26.86
CA ASP A 327 13.33 9.74 -27.15
C ASP A 327 13.69 8.75 -28.26
N PHE A 328 12.97 7.61 -28.27
CA PHE A 328 13.01 6.59 -29.31
C PHE A 328 11.60 6.18 -29.71
N SER A 329 11.42 5.80 -30.97
CA SER A 329 10.17 5.25 -31.47
C SER A 329 10.05 3.78 -31.06
N LEU A 330 8.94 3.40 -30.45
CA LEU A 330 8.62 2.00 -30.22
C LEU A 330 8.21 1.34 -31.55
N HIS A 331 8.66 0.11 -31.77
CA HIS A 331 8.37 -0.62 -33.01
C HIS A 331 6.86 -0.92 -33.17
N SER A 332 6.16 -1.13 -32.08
CA SER A 332 4.70 -1.30 -32.04
C SER A 332 3.91 -0.04 -32.38
N HIS A 333 4.57 1.13 -32.48
CA HIS A 333 3.95 2.45 -32.57
C HIS A 333 2.99 2.80 -31.42
N ALA A 334 3.01 2.04 -30.32
CA ALA A 334 2.25 2.36 -29.12
C ALA A 334 2.98 3.44 -28.31
N ASP A 335 2.24 4.46 -27.86
CA ASP A 335 2.80 5.49 -26.96
C ASP A 335 2.73 5.03 -25.49
N ILE A 336 1.84 4.10 -25.15
CA ILE A 336 1.64 3.58 -23.79
C ILE A 336 1.90 2.07 -23.78
N LEU A 337 2.58 1.61 -22.76
CA LEU A 337 2.76 0.20 -22.44
C LEU A 337 2.45 -0.06 -20.95
N ILE A 338 2.10 -1.29 -20.62
CA ILE A 338 1.84 -1.71 -19.23
C ILE A 338 2.88 -2.76 -18.85
N ALA A 339 3.70 -2.43 -17.87
CA ALA A 339 4.59 -3.37 -17.19
C ALA A 339 3.80 -4.02 -16.06
N LYS A 340 3.18 -5.17 -16.35
CA LYS A 340 2.33 -5.88 -15.38
C LYS A 340 3.14 -6.44 -14.24
N ALA A 341 2.57 -6.41 -13.03
CA ALA A 341 3.10 -6.99 -11.81
C ALA A 341 3.57 -8.44 -12.05
N HIS A 342 4.80 -8.76 -11.63
CA HIS A 342 5.45 -10.07 -11.74
C HIS A 342 5.45 -10.66 -13.16
N ARG A 343 5.56 -9.79 -14.19
CA ARG A 343 5.57 -10.21 -15.59
C ARG A 343 6.73 -9.60 -16.37
N ILE A 344 7.16 -10.35 -17.38
CA ILE A 344 8.12 -9.88 -18.37
C ILE A 344 7.36 -9.21 -19.52
N THR A 345 7.79 -7.99 -19.85
CA THR A 345 7.28 -7.22 -20.99
C THR A 345 8.40 -7.04 -22.01
N ASN A 346 8.11 -7.23 -23.30
CA ASN A 346 9.04 -7.00 -24.39
C ASN A 346 8.81 -5.62 -25.01
N ILE A 347 9.79 -4.75 -24.92
CA ILE A 347 9.81 -3.43 -25.57
C ILE A 347 10.71 -3.53 -26.80
N GLN A 348 10.22 -3.16 -27.96
CA GLN A 348 11.01 -3.08 -29.19
C GLN A 348 11.23 -1.63 -29.57
N VAL A 349 12.46 -1.20 -29.61
CA VAL A 349 12.88 0.18 -29.86
C VAL A 349 13.58 0.28 -31.21
N ARG A 350 13.24 1.28 -32.01
CA ARG A 350 13.95 1.59 -33.26
C ARG A 350 15.10 2.55 -33.00
N THR A 351 16.28 2.19 -33.48
CA THR A 351 17.47 3.05 -33.53
C THR A 351 17.90 3.29 -34.97
N LEU A 352 18.57 4.40 -35.22
CA LEU A 352 19.10 4.75 -36.56
C LEU A 352 20.55 4.32 -36.72
N GLU A 353 21.22 4.04 -35.61
CA GLU A 353 22.63 3.65 -35.52
C GLU A 353 22.83 2.62 -34.40
N GLU A 354 23.97 1.96 -34.37
CA GLU A 354 24.37 1.07 -33.31
C GLU A 354 24.72 1.89 -32.06
N LEU A 355 23.95 1.68 -30.97
CA LEU A 355 24.15 2.33 -29.68
C LEU A 355 24.48 1.27 -28.66
N SER A 356 25.68 1.32 -28.06
CA SER A 356 26.07 0.40 -26.96
C SER A 356 25.27 0.64 -25.69
N ASN A 357 24.75 1.86 -25.50
CA ASN A 357 23.85 2.20 -24.41
C ASN A 357 22.94 3.37 -24.81
N PHE A 358 21.75 3.42 -24.22
CA PHE A 358 20.82 4.54 -24.35
C PHE A 358 19.80 4.54 -23.22
N ASN A 359 19.12 5.68 -23.03
CA ASN A 359 18.09 5.85 -22.00
C ASN A 359 16.70 5.84 -22.60
N LEU A 360 15.80 5.07 -22.00
CA LEU A 360 14.37 5.13 -22.27
C LEU A 360 13.66 5.85 -21.14
N ARG A 361 13.02 6.98 -21.45
CA ARG A 361 12.24 7.74 -20.46
C ARG A 361 10.76 7.47 -20.63
N PHE A 362 10.10 7.30 -19.48
CA PHE A 362 8.67 7.12 -19.39
C PHE A 362 8.06 8.04 -18.36
N LYS A 363 6.87 8.56 -18.65
CA LYS A 363 5.99 9.14 -17.65
C LYS A 363 5.11 8.02 -17.10
N VAL A 364 4.99 7.92 -15.78
CA VAL A 364 4.24 6.85 -15.12
C VAL A 364 2.84 7.36 -14.77
N LEU A 365 1.84 6.97 -15.58
CA LEU A 365 0.49 7.56 -15.56
C LEU A 365 -0.34 7.19 -14.31
N ASN A 366 -0.02 6.12 -13.62
CA ASN A 366 -0.68 5.70 -12.39
C ASN A 366 0.19 5.90 -11.13
N ALA A 367 1.18 6.77 -11.22
CA ALA A 367 1.92 7.29 -10.07
C ALA A 367 1.77 8.81 -9.99
N TYR A 368 1.70 9.35 -8.76
CA TYR A 368 1.43 10.77 -8.51
C TYR A 368 2.42 11.38 -7.53
N THR A 369 2.96 12.54 -7.88
CA THR A 369 3.83 13.36 -7.01
C THR A 369 3.10 14.57 -6.44
N ALA A 370 2.00 14.94 -7.03
CA ALA A 370 1.02 15.94 -6.61
C ALA A 370 -0.32 15.65 -7.34
N PRO A 371 -1.44 16.28 -6.98
CA PRO A 371 -2.64 16.22 -7.80
C PRO A 371 -2.31 16.52 -9.27
N ASP A 372 -2.71 15.66 -10.19
CA ASP A 372 -2.46 15.76 -11.65
C ASP A 372 -0.97 15.78 -12.09
N ALA A 373 -0.01 15.48 -11.20
CA ALA A 373 1.41 15.43 -11.53
C ALA A 373 1.96 14.00 -11.44
N HIS A 374 2.52 13.53 -12.57
CA HIS A 374 3.08 12.19 -12.68
C HIS A 374 4.61 12.22 -12.73
N PRO A 375 5.31 11.25 -12.11
CA PRO A 375 6.76 11.16 -12.20
C PRO A 375 7.21 10.68 -13.57
N GLU A 376 8.45 11.04 -13.92
CA GLU A 376 9.19 10.45 -15.01
C GLU A 376 10.28 9.52 -14.46
N ILE A 377 10.47 8.38 -15.12
CA ILE A 377 11.51 7.40 -14.83
C ILE A 377 12.44 7.23 -16.03
N THR A 378 13.63 6.69 -15.79
CA THR A 378 14.64 6.42 -16.81
C THR A 378 15.15 4.99 -16.70
N LEU A 379 14.95 4.20 -17.74
CA LEU A 379 15.56 2.89 -17.86
C LEU A 379 16.86 3.01 -18.65
N ASN A 380 17.96 2.63 -18.04
CA ASN A 380 19.28 2.56 -18.69
C ASN A 380 19.36 1.23 -19.45
N ILE A 381 19.58 1.30 -20.75
CA ILE A 381 19.62 0.15 -21.64
C ILE A 381 21.05 -0.03 -22.16
N ASP A 382 21.66 -1.13 -21.80
CA ASP A 382 22.92 -1.58 -22.38
C ASP A 382 22.65 -2.60 -23.48
N VAL A 383 23.27 -2.45 -24.64
CA VAL A 383 23.09 -3.32 -25.80
C VAL A 383 24.43 -3.93 -26.22
N ASP A 384 24.45 -5.25 -26.28
CA ASP A 384 25.54 -6.00 -26.87
C ASP A 384 25.21 -6.27 -28.36
N TRP A 385 26.10 -5.85 -29.25
CA TRP A 385 25.93 -5.96 -30.70
C TRP A 385 26.65 -7.18 -31.31
N ASP A 386 27.31 -8.02 -30.45
CA ASP A 386 28.08 -9.18 -30.89
C ASP A 386 27.20 -10.41 -31.22
#